data_060e21699f1404226d015369075db487
#
_entry.id   060e21699f1404226d015369075db487
#
_cell.length_a   1.000
_cell.length_b   1.000
_cell.length_c   1.000
_cell.angle_alpha   90.00
_cell.angle_beta   90.00
_cell.angle_gamma   90.00
#
_symmetry.space_group_name_H-M   'P 1'
#
loop_
_entity.id
_entity.type
_entity.pdbx_description
1 polymer ?
#
loop_
_entity_poly.entity_id
_entity_poly.type
_entity_poly.pdbx_seq_one_letter_code
_entity_poly.pdbx_strand_id
1 'polypeptide(L)'
;QTTNGLDIGTGTGLLSLMLAQKDPDAVIDAVELGTDAAQQARENFAASPWKERLNIFNADILSFKTEKSYDFIISNPPFFEDDLRSPDETKNNAKHDTSLSLNELVRVAQQILAADGSFAVLLPYQRVNYFTEEAGRQGLHLAQQVLVKQTEKHNYFRGILFFNRKKTQPVTASINIKDKEGNYTPEFVAALKD
;
A
#
# COMPACT_ATOMS: atom_id res chain seq x y z
N GLN A 1 17.58 10.88 11.76
CA GLN A 1 16.39 11.73 11.48
C GLN A 1 15.19 10.82 11.52
N THR A 2 14.16 11.14 12.30
CA THR A 2 12.94 10.32 12.40
C THR A 2 12.25 10.22 11.05
N THR A 3 11.92 9.01 10.61
CA THR A 3 11.16 8.75 9.38
C THR A 3 9.66 8.82 9.69
N ASN A 4 8.91 9.67 8.99
CA ASN A 4 7.47 9.75 9.11
C ASN A 4 6.83 8.80 8.08
N GLY A 5 6.20 7.73 8.57
CA GLY A 5 5.45 6.78 7.74
C GLY A 5 3.94 7.00 7.80
N LEU A 6 3.23 6.69 6.71
CA LEU A 6 1.78 6.65 6.67
C LEU A 6 1.31 5.34 6.04
N ASP A 7 0.39 4.65 6.73
CA ASP A 7 -0.29 3.45 6.24
C ASP A 7 -1.75 3.78 5.95
N ILE A 8 -2.11 3.82 4.66
CA ILE A 8 -3.46 4.19 4.20
C ILE A 8 -4.31 2.93 4.03
N GLY A 9 -5.40 2.84 4.76
CA GLY A 9 -6.25 1.65 4.80
C GLY A 9 -5.56 0.50 5.54
N THR A 10 -5.06 0.80 6.74
CA THR A 10 -4.18 -0.12 7.49
C THR A 10 -4.87 -1.44 7.89
N GLY A 11 -6.20 -1.50 7.85
CA GLY A 11 -6.95 -2.64 8.34
C GLY A 11 -6.67 -2.89 9.82
N THR A 12 -6.18 -4.07 10.14
CA THR A 12 -5.81 -4.45 11.51
C THR A 12 -4.38 -4.03 11.93
N GLY A 13 -3.70 -3.22 11.11
CA GLY A 13 -2.40 -2.63 11.44
C GLY A 13 -1.17 -3.46 11.07
N LEU A 14 -1.33 -4.52 10.27
CA LEU A 14 -0.23 -5.45 9.97
C LEU A 14 0.97 -4.78 9.28
N LEU A 15 0.73 -3.98 8.23
CA LEU A 15 1.82 -3.31 7.51
C LEU A 15 2.53 -2.28 8.40
N SER A 16 1.78 -1.54 9.19
CA SER A 16 2.34 -0.60 10.18
C SER A 16 3.27 -1.30 11.19
N LEU A 17 2.86 -2.47 11.70
CA LEU A 17 3.69 -3.27 12.61
C LEU A 17 4.97 -3.77 11.93
N MET A 18 4.87 -4.27 10.70
CA MET A 18 6.03 -4.72 9.92
C MET A 18 7.00 -3.57 9.63
N LEU A 19 6.49 -2.38 9.30
CA LEU A 19 7.33 -1.19 9.10
C LEU A 19 8.04 -0.78 10.40
N ALA A 20 7.33 -0.76 11.53
CA ALA A 20 7.91 -0.40 12.82
C ALA A 20 8.99 -1.40 13.28
N GLN A 21 8.86 -2.67 12.88
CA GLN A 21 9.87 -3.71 13.12
C GLN A 21 11.13 -3.46 12.27
N LYS A 22 10.95 -3.10 11.01
CA LYS A 22 12.05 -2.92 10.04
C LYS A 22 12.83 -1.62 10.21
N ASP A 23 12.15 -0.54 10.56
CA ASP A 23 12.75 0.78 10.73
C ASP A 23 12.59 1.24 12.19
N PRO A 24 13.68 1.19 12.99
CA PRO A 24 13.64 1.59 14.40
C PRO A 24 13.39 3.09 14.62
N ASP A 25 13.65 3.92 13.60
CA ASP A 25 13.50 5.36 13.67
C ASP A 25 12.14 5.85 13.12
N ALA A 26 11.35 4.95 12.51
CA ALA A 26 10.06 5.31 11.93
C ALA A 26 8.99 5.55 13.00
N VAL A 27 8.26 6.66 12.85
CA VAL A 27 6.98 6.92 13.51
C VAL A 27 5.89 6.80 12.46
N ILE A 28 4.90 5.96 12.71
CA ILE A 28 3.90 5.57 11.71
C ILE A 28 2.53 6.04 12.15
N ASP A 29 1.91 6.83 11.31
CA ASP A 29 0.50 7.16 11.36
C ASP A 29 -0.25 6.14 10.48
N ALA A 30 -1.29 5.52 11.01
CA ALA A 30 -2.14 4.57 10.31
C ALA A 30 -3.56 5.13 10.24
N VAL A 31 -4.16 5.11 9.06
CA VAL A 31 -5.54 5.61 8.84
C VAL A 31 -6.42 4.47 8.37
N GLU A 32 -7.54 4.27 9.04
CA GLU A 32 -8.52 3.22 8.72
C GLU A 32 -9.94 3.76 8.84
N LEU A 33 -10.74 3.55 7.79
CA LEU A 33 -12.13 3.98 7.74
C LEU A 33 -13.04 3.10 8.61
N GLY A 34 -12.82 1.78 8.56
CA GLY A 34 -13.62 0.79 9.28
C GLY A 34 -13.38 0.82 10.78
N THR A 35 -14.40 1.14 11.57
CA THR A 35 -14.27 1.30 13.02
C THR A 35 -13.77 0.03 13.71
N ASP A 36 -14.28 -1.15 13.33
CA ASP A 36 -13.88 -2.43 13.94
C ASP A 36 -12.41 -2.76 13.62
N ALA A 37 -11.99 -2.53 12.37
CA ALA A 37 -10.60 -2.74 11.96
C ALA A 37 -9.66 -1.75 12.65
N ALA A 38 -10.04 -0.47 12.75
CA ALA A 38 -9.27 0.53 13.48
C ALA A 38 -9.14 0.22 14.98
N GLN A 39 -10.20 -0.33 15.58
CA GLN A 39 -10.15 -0.76 16.97
C GLN A 39 -9.18 -1.96 17.14
N GLN A 40 -9.24 -2.94 16.26
CA GLN A 40 -8.30 -4.07 16.27
C GLN A 40 -6.85 -3.60 16.05
N ALA A 41 -6.62 -2.65 15.14
CA ALA A 41 -5.30 -2.06 14.94
C ALA A 41 -4.78 -1.39 16.23
N ARG A 42 -5.64 -0.65 16.93
CA ARG A 42 -5.29 0.00 18.21
C ARG A 42 -4.85 -1.02 19.26
N GLU A 43 -5.57 -2.13 19.38
CA GLU A 43 -5.23 -3.21 20.30
C GLU A 43 -3.91 -3.89 19.91
N ASN A 44 -3.70 -4.16 18.64
CA ASN A 44 -2.46 -4.74 18.12
C ASN A 44 -1.26 -3.81 18.36
N PHE A 45 -1.41 -2.51 18.12
CA PHE A 45 -0.36 -1.52 18.38
C PHE A 45 -0.02 -1.43 19.86
N ALA A 46 -1.03 -1.37 20.72
CA ALA A 46 -0.85 -1.31 22.17
C ALA A 46 -0.14 -2.55 22.74
N ALA A 47 -0.37 -3.73 22.15
CA ALA A 47 0.27 -4.98 22.53
C ALA A 47 1.69 -5.15 21.95
N SER A 48 2.11 -4.30 21.00
CA SER A 48 3.39 -4.41 20.32
C SER A 48 4.54 -3.74 21.11
N PRO A 49 5.80 -4.13 20.87
CA PRO A 49 6.96 -3.43 21.40
C PRO A 49 7.12 -1.99 20.87
N TRP A 50 6.43 -1.65 19.79
CA TRP A 50 6.57 -0.39 19.05
C TRP A 50 5.44 0.61 19.31
N LYS A 51 4.61 0.37 20.32
CA LYS A 51 3.40 1.16 20.63
C LYS A 51 3.62 2.67 20.70
N GLU A 52 4.79 3.12 21.15
CA GLU A 52 5.14 4.55 21.26
C GLU A 52 5.39 5.22 19.91
N ARG A 53 5.52 4.42 18.83
CA ARG A 53 5.80 4.89 17.46
C ARG A 53 4.67 4.63 16.48
N LEU A 54 3.53 4.11 16.95
CA LEU A 54 2.38 3.71 16.15
C LEU A 54 1.14 4.50 16.56
N ASN A 55 0.59 5.26 15.63
CA ASN A 55 -0.64 6.02 15.83
C ASN A 55 -1.73 5.48 14.92
N ILE A 56 -2.96 5.33 15.42
CA ILE A 56 -4.13 4.91 14.63
C ILE A 56 -5.20 5.98 14.64
N PHE A 57 -5.65 6.35 13.46
CA PHE A 57 -6.74 7.30 13.22
C PHE A 57 -7.91 6.57 12.56
N ASN A 58 -9.05 6.50 13.24
CA ASN A 58 -10.28 6.01 12.61
C ASN A 58 -10.90 7.17 11.85
N ALA A 59 -10.58 7.27 10.57
CA ALA A 59 -10.98 8.38 9.72
C ALA A 59 -11.03 7.97 8.24
N ASP A 60 -11.78 8.76 7.46
CA ASP A 60 -11.66 8.72 6.01
C ASP A 60 -10.41 9.50 5.58
N ILE A 61 -9.52 8.84 4.85
CA ILE A 61 -8.27 9.45 4.34
C ILE A 61 -8.54 10.67 3.46
N LEU A 62 -9.67 10.74 2.77
CA LEU A 62 -10.04 11.89 1.94
C LEU A 62 -10.35 13.16 2.76
N SER A 63 -10.76 12.98 4.00
CA SER A 63 -11.03 14.06 4.96
C SER A 63 -9.97 14.20 6.03
N PHE A 64 -8.99 13.30 6.08
CA PHE A 64 -7.90 13.30 7.05
C PHE A 64 -7.01 14.53 6.85
N LYS A 65 -6.97 15.38 7.88
CA LYS A 65 -6.17 16.60 7.86
C LYS A 65 -4.87 16.36 8.62
N THR A 66 -3.77 16.64 7.95
CA THR A 66 -2.42 16.60 8.54
C THR A 66 -1.57 17.73 7.99
N GLU A 67 -0.73 18.31 8.83
CA GLU A 67 0.33 19.25 8.42
C GLU A 67 1.65 18.53 8.17
N LYS A 68 1.71 17.22 8.46
CA LYS A 68 2.90 16.40 8.24
C LYS A 68 3.08 16.11 6.75
N SER A 69 4.34 16.08 6.32
CA SER A 69 4.76 15.39 5.10
C SER A 69 5.34 14.03 5.49
N TYR A 70 5.04 13.01 4.70
CA TYR A 70 5.46 11.64 4.98
C TYR A 70 6.63 11.24 4.07
N ASP A 71 7.68 10.69 4.68
CA ASP A 71 8.85 10.17 3.96
C ASP A 71 8.52 8.84 3.28
N PHE A 72 7.58 8.09 3.87
CA PHE A 72 7.11 6.83 3.30
C PHE A 72 5.59 6.71 3.47
N ILE A 73 4.91 6.43 2.36
CA ILE A 73 3.48 6.12 2.34
C ILE A 73 3.31 4.70 1.82
N ILE A 74 2.51 3.89 2.50
CA ILE A 74 2.17 2.54 2.04
C ILE A 74 0.66 2.37 1.99
N SER A 75 0.19 1.56 1.05
CA SER A 75 -1.21 1.12 0.99
C SER A 75 -1.33 -0.26 0.39
N ASN A 76 -2.20 -1.07 0.98
CA ASN A 76 -2.73 -2.29 0.39
C ASN A 76 -4.25 -2.12 0.27
N PRO A 77 -4.72 -1.34 -0.72
CA PRO A 77 -6.13 -1.00 -0.82
C PRO A 77 -6.98 -2.25 -1.06
N PRO A 78 -8.23 -2.30 -0.57
CA PRO A 78 -9.11 -3.43 -0.84
C PRO A 78 -9.34 -3.56 -2.35
N PHE A 79 -9.19 -4.80 -2.85
CA PHE A 79 -9.40 -5.11 -4.26
C PHE A 79 -10.86 -5.51 -4.44
N PHE A 80 -11.69 -4.57 -4.86
CA PHE A 80 -13.03 -4.94 -5.33
C PHE A 80 -12.89 -5.52 -6.74
N GLU A 81 -13.20 -6.81 -6.90
CA GLU A 81 -13.21 -7.51 -8.20
C GLU A 81 -14.24 -6.90 -9.17
N ASP A 82 -15.18 -6.11 -8.67
CA ASP A 82 -16.30 -5.50 -9.41
C ASP A 82 -15.96 -4.21 -10.18
N ASP A 83 -14.71 -3.77 -10.23
CA ASP A 83 -14.28 -2.66 -11.08
C ASP A 83 -14.18 -3.05 -12.58
N LEU A 84 -14.43 -4.29 -12.93
CA LEU A 84 -14.91 -4.70 -14.24
C LEU A 84 -16.40 -4.34 -14.28
N ARG A 85 -16.74 -3.20 -14.90
CA ARG A 85 -18.11 -2.71 -15.08
C ARG A 85 -19.03 -3.88 -15.38
N SER A 86 -19.85 -4.29 -14.41
CA SER A 86 -21.01 -5.10 -14.67
C SER A 86 -21.92 -4.27 -15.58
N PRO A 87 -22.56 -4.83 -16.61
CA PRO A 87 -23.53 -4.12 -17.43
C PRO A 87 -24.73 -3.60 -16.65
N ASP A 88 -24.81 -3.88 -15.37
CA ASP A 88 -25.93 -3.55 -14.48
C ASP A 88 -25.57 -2.29 -13.65
N GLU A 89 -25.95 -1.11 -14.19
CA GLU A 89 -25.71 0.20 -13.57
C GLU A 89 -26.31 0.37 -12.18
N THR A 90 -27.32 -0.43 -11.84
CA THR A 90 -28.01 -0.37 -10.53
C THR A 90 -27.22 -0.95 -9.37
N LYS A 91 -26.28 -1.88 -9.63
CA LYS A 91 -25.38 -2.43 -8.60
C LYS A 91 -24.13 -1.58 -8.37
N ASN A 92 -23.78 -0.73 -9.33
CA ASN A 92 -22.61 0.14 -9.24
C ASN A 92 -22.84 1.32 -8.29
N ASN A 93 -24.06 1.86 -8.21
CA ASN A 93 -24.34 3.07 -7.41
C ASN A 93 -24.33 2.86 -5.89
N ALA A 94 -24.58 1.65 -5.39
CA ALA A 94 -24.66 1.40 -3.95
C ALA A 94 -23.30 1.06 -3.29
N LYS A 95 -22.26 0.71 -4.08
CA LYS A 95 -20.93 0.37 -3.57
C LYS A 95 -19.87 1.47 -3.80
N HIS A 96 -20.16 2.45 -4.66
CA HIS A 96 -19.24 3.54 -4.98
C HIS A 96 -19.13 4.63 -3.90
N ASP A 97 -20.05 4.70 -2.97
CA ASP A 97 -20.14 5.81 -2.00
C ASP A 97 -19.19 5.66 -0.79
N THR A 98 -18.45 4.55 -0.64
CA THR A 98 -17.64 4.33 0.58
C THR A 98 -16.23 3.78 0.33
N SER A 99 -15.81 3.52 -0.92
CA SER A 99 -14.48 2.96 -1.20
C SER A 99 -13.55 3.98 -1.84
N LEU A 100 -12.36 4.12 -1.25
CA LEU A 100 -11.25 4.93 -1.81
C LEU A 100 -10.89 4.43 -3.21
N SER A 101 -11.08 5.26 -4.23
CA SER A 101 -10.66 4.93 -5.60
C SER A 101 -9.13 5.01 -5.76
N LEU A 102 -8.57 4.29 -6.74
CA LEU A 102 -7.15 4.34 -7.03
C LEU A 102 -6.66 5.75 -7.40
N ASN A 103 -7.49 6.55 -8.09
CA ASN A 103 -7.19 7.95 -8.41
C ASN A 103 -7.13 8.83 -7.18
N GLU A 104 -8.04 8.65 -6.24
CA GLU A 104 -8.05 9.38 -4.98
C GLU A 104 -6.86 9.00 -4.11
N LEU A 105 -6.50 7.71 -4.06
CA LEU A 105 -5.31 7.25 -3.37
C LEU A 105 -4.05 7.92 -3.89
N VAL A 106 -3.86 7.99 -5.21
CA VAL A 106 -2.73 8.71 -5.84
C VAL A 106 -2.75 10.19 -5.47
N ARG A 107 -3.93 10.84 -5.54
CA ARG A 107 -4.06 12.26 -5.22
C ARG A 107 -3.68 12.55 -3.77
N VAL A 108 -4.17 11.76 -2.84
CA VAL A 108 -3.82 11.90 -1.41
C VAL A 108 -2.32 11.71 -1.22
N ALA A 109 -1.75 10.60 -1.73
CA ALA A 109 -0.32 10.35 -1.63
C ALA A 109 0.50 11.50 -2.21
N GLN A 110 0.11 12.02 -3.39
CA GLN A 110 0.78 13.14 -4.01
C GLN A 110 0.75 14.41 -3.16
N GLN A 111 -0.34 14.68 -2.44
CA GLN A 111 -0.48 15.89 -1.63
C GLN A 111 0.42 15.88 -0.40
N ILE A 112 0.58 14.73 0.25
CA ILE A 112 1.22 14.62 1.57
C ILE A 112 2.57 13.89 1.58
N LEU A 113 3.02 13.36 0.42
CA LEU A 113 4.34 12.76 0.29
C LEU A 113 5.42 13.86 0.37
N ALA A 114 6.47 13.63 1.15
CA ALA A 114 7.64 14.51 1.20
C ALA A 114 8.33 14.62 -0.18
N ALA A 115 9.15 15.65 -0.37
CA ALA A 115 9.82 15.90 -1.66
C ALA A 115 10.69 14.74 -2.13
N ASP A 116 11.39 14.08 -1.21
CA ASP A 116 12.23 12.91 -1.45
C ASP A 116 11.58 11.60 -0.93
N GLY A 117 10.28 11.64 -0.62
CA GLY A 117 9.53 10.51 -0.09
C GLY A 117 9.22 9.43 -1.14
N SER A 118 8.83 8.26 -0.65
CA SER A 118 8.42 7.11 -1.47
C SER A 118 7.00 6.67 -1.14
N PHE A 119 6.20 6.39 -2.17
CA PHE A 119 4.87 5.83 -2.04
C PHE A 119 4.84 4.40 -2.56
N ALA A 120 4.53 3.44 -1.69
CA ALA A 120 4.44 2.02 -2.02
C ALA A 120 2.97 1.56 -2.05
N VAL A 121 2.61 0.77 -3.05
CA VAL A 121 1.27 0.18 -3.16
C VAL A 121 1.33 -1.25 -3.66
N LEU A 122 0.53 -2.14 -3.05
CA LEU A 122 0.30 -3.49 -3.54
C LEU A 122 -0.98 -3.52 -4.36
N LEU A 123 -0.92 -4.04 -5.59
CA LEU A 123 -2.07 -4.10 -6.50
C LEU A 123 -2.19 -5.47 -7.20
N PRO A 124 -3.40 -5.87 -7.65
CA PRO A 124 -3.54 -6.91 -8.67
C PRO A 124 -2.74 -6.52 -9.93
N TYR A 125 -2.08 -7.51 -10.53
CA TYR A 125 -1.21 -7.26 -11.70
C TYR A 125 -1.93 -6.55 -12.84
N GLN A 126 -3.21 -6.87 -13.08
CA GLN A 126 -4.01 -6.23 -14.13
C GLN A 126 -4.20 -4.72 -13.92
N ARG A 127 -4.00 -4.20 -12.71
CA ARG A 127 -4.12 -2.77 -12.38
C ARG A 127 -2.80 -2.02 -12.45
N VAL A 128 -1.67 -2.72 -12.56
CA VAL A 128 -0.33 -2.11 -12.52
C VAL A 128 -0.17 -1.01 -13.57
N ASN A 129 -0.49 -1.30 -14.83
CA ASN A 129 -0.33 -0.33 -15.93
C ASN A 129 -1.23 0.89 -15.74
N TYR A 130 -2.53 0.67 -15.48
CA TYR A 130 -3.47 1.74 -15.23
C TYR A 130 -3.03 2.66 -14.08
N PHE A 131 -2.64 2.05 -12.95
CA PHE A 131 -2.20 2.82 -11.78
C PHE A 131 -0.93 3.60 -12.04
N THR A 132 0.03 3.01 -12.78
CA THR A 132 1.29 3.67 -13.14
C THR A 132 1.07 4.88 -14.02
N GLU A 133 0.16 4.77 -15.02
CA GLU A 133 -0.20 5.89 -15.89
C GLU A 133 -0.88 7.01 -15.09
N GLU A 134 -1.82 6.66 -14.23
CA GLU A 134 -2.57 7.62 -13.43
C GLU A 134 -1.66 8.34 -12.42
N ALA A 135 -0.78 7.60 -11.73
CA ALA A 135 0.23 8.17 -10.85
C ALA A 135 1.15 9.16 -11.61
N GLY A 136 1.58 8.77 -12.82
CA GLY A 136 2.39 9.63 -13.68
C GLY A 136 1.71 10.94 -14.09
N ARG A 137 0.40 10.90 -14.37
CA ARG A 137 -0.41 12.11 -14.67
C ARG A 137 -0.48 13.06 -13.47
N GLN A 138 -0.43 12.52 -12.26
CA GLN A 138 -0.49 13.29 -11.02
C GLN A 138 0.91 13.62 -10.45
N GLY A 139 1.98 13.36 -11.20
CA GLY A 139 3.36 13.74 -10.83
C GLY A 139 4.07 12.77 -9.88
N LEU A 140 3.55 11.54 -9.73
CA LEU A 140 4.23 10.44 -9.07
C LEU A 140 4.74 9.44 -10.11
N HIS A 141 6.04 9.23 -10.16
CA HIS A 141 6.68 8.40 -11.17
C HIS A 141 7.12 7.06 -10.60
N LEU A 142 6.86 5.98 -11.33
CA LEU A 142 7.33 4.64 -10.95
C LEU A 142 8.85 4.63 -10.88
N ALA A 143 9.40 4.30 -9.72
CA ALA A 143 10.82 4.14 -9.47
C ALA A 143 11.22 2.67 -9.45
N GLN A 144 10.38 1.82 -8.89
CA GLN A 144 10.63 0.38 -8.78
C GLN A 144 9.31 -0.38 -8.82
N GLN A 145 9.34 -1.58 -9.38
CA GLN A 145 8.25 -2.54 -9.26
C GLN A 145 8.79 -3.94 -8.99
N VAL A 146 8.07 -4.68 -8.14
CA VAL A 146 8.29 -6.10 -7.88
C VAL A 146 7.06 -6.86 -8.32
N LEU A 147 7.18 -7.68 -9.34
CA LEU A 147 6.09 -8.47 -9.91
C LEU A 147 6.08 -9.87 -9.30
N VAL A 148 4.94 -10.33 -8.82
CA VAL A 148 4.82 -11.57 -8.04
C VAL A 148 4.06 -12.63 -8.81
N LYS A 149 4.64 -13.84 -8.86
CA LYS A 149 4.03 -15.07 -9.40
C LYS A 149 3.87 -16.10 -8.29
N GLN A 150 2.89 -16.98 -8.46
CA GLN A 150 2.77 -18.14 -7.58
C GLN A 150 3.93 -19.12 -7.77
N THR A 151 4.23 -19.45 -9.03
CA THR A 151 5.42 -20.22 -9.47
C THR A 151 5.89 -19.69 -10.80
N GLU A 152 7.04 -20.14 -11.29
CA GLU A 152 7.59 -19.77 -12.61
C GLU A 152 6.59 -19.97 -13.76
N LYS A 153 5.72 -21.01 -13.68
CA LYS A 153 4.74 -21.36 -14.72
C LYS A 153 3.49 -20.49 -14.74
N HIS A 154 3.23 -19.74 -13.66
CA HIS A 154 2.05 -18.90 -13.56
C HIS A 154 2.29 -17.50 -14.10
N ASN A 155 1.23 -16.82 -14.49
CA ASN A 155 1.27 -15.39 -14.81
C ASN A 155 1.47 -14.57 -13.52
N TYR A 156 1.90 -13.32 -13.69
CA TYR A 156 1.91 -12.38 -12.58
C TYR A 156 0.49 -12.16 -12.06
N PHE A 157 0.34 -12.11 -10.74
CA PHE A 157 -0.96 -11.88 -10.10
C PHE A 157 -0.96 -10.66 -9.17
N ARG A 158 0.23 -10.21 -8.71
CA ARG A 158 0.41 -9.00 -7.90
C ARG A 158 1.59 -8.18 -8.40
N GLY A 159 1.51 -6.86 -8.15
CA GLY A 159 2.62 -5.94 -8.29
C GLY A 159 2.77 -5.11 -7.03
N ILE A 160 4.00 -5.00 -6.52
CA ILE A 160 4.37 -4.04 -5.48
C ILE A 160 5.08 -2.91 -6.21
N LEU A 161 4.51 -1.71 -6.16
CA LEU A 161 4.96 -0.56 -6.92
C LEU A 161 5.47 0.50 -5.97
N PHE A 162 6.61 1.10 -6.31
CA PHE A 162 7.20 2.22 -5.56
C PHE A 162 7.27 3.44 -6.46
N PHE A 163 6.70 4.53 -6.00
CA PHE A 163 6.64 5.80 -6.70
C PHE A 163 7.38 6.88 -5.91
N ASN A 164 7.93 7.85 -6.63
CA ASN A 164 8.45 9.08 -6.07
C ASN A 164 8.15 10.27 -6.98
N ARG A 165 8.55 11.49 -6.56
CA ARG A 165 8.35 12.70 -7.37
C ARG A 165 9.36 12.88 -8.50
N LYS A 166 10.47 12.14 -8.46
CA LYS A 166 11.54 12.21 -9.45
C LYS A 166 11.30 11.23 -10.59
N LYS A 167 11.32 11.71 -11.82
CA LYS A 167 11.22 10.84 -12.99
C LYS A 167 12.55 10.13 -13.23
N THR A 168 12.59 8.83 -12.98
CA THR A 168 13.75 7.96 -13.21
C THR A 168 13.36 6.80 -14.10
N GLN A 169 14.34 6.05 -14.60
CA GLN A 169 14.05 4.78 -15.26
C GLN A 169 13.69 3.74 -14.18
N PRO A 170 12.50 3.11 -14.26
CA PRO A 170 12.07 2.20 -13.22
C PRO A 170 12.88 0.91 -13.21
N VAL A 171 13.18 0.42 -12.00
CA VAL A 171 13.78 -0.89 -11.80
C VAL A 171 12.67 -1.93 -11.68
N THR A 172 12.76 -3.02 -12.44
CA THR A 172 11.81 -4.14 -12.38
C THR A 172 12.48 -5.37 -11.80
N ALA A 173 11.88 -5.94 -10.77
CA ALA A 173 12.23 -7.24 -10.22
C ALA A 173 11.02 -8.19 -10.30
N SER A 174 11.25 -9.48 -10.12
CA SER A 174 10.18 -10.47 -10.01
C SER A 174 10.49 -11.47 -8.91
N ILE A 175 9.43 -11.94 -8.23
CA ILE A 175 9.50 -12.96 -7.19
C ILE A 175 8.53 -14.08 -7.53
N ASN A 176 9.02 -15.32 -7.50
CA ASN A 176 8.16 -16.50 -7.46
C ASN A 176 7.98 -16.89 -6.00
N ILE A 177 6.75 -17.10 -5.55
CA ILE A 177 6.48 -17.52 -4.17
C ILE A 177 6.99 -18.94 -3.94
N LYS A 178 6.75 -19.84 -4.92
CA LYS A 178 7.14 -21.25 -4.83
C LYS A 178 7.97 -21.68 -6.03
N ASP A 179 8.82 -22.66 -5.79
CA ASP A 179 9.58 -23.38 -6.81
C ASP A 179 8.72 -24.47 -7.52
N LYS A 180 9.36 -25.30 -8.36
CA LYS A 180 8.69 -26.38 -9.11
C LYS A 180 8.26 -27.53 -8.22
N GLU A 181 8.88 -27.70 -7.08
CA GLU A 181 8.64 -28.72 -6.07
C GLU A 181 7.58 -28.28 -5.04
N GLY A 182 7.14 -27.01 -5.08
CA GLY A 182 6.12 -26.45 -4.18
C GLY A 182 6.68 -25.84 -2.88
N ASN A 183 8.01 -25.74 -2.72
CA ASN A 183 8.65 -25.10 -1.61
C ASN A 183 8.69 -23.58 -1.83
N TYR A 184 8.77 -22.80 -0.75
CA TYR A 184 9.03 -21.37 -0.85
C TYR A 184 10.40 -21.09 -1.44
N THR A 185 10.49 -20.16 -2.39
CA THR A 185 11.76 -19.78 -3.00
C THR A 185 12.66 -19.02 -2.01
N PRO A 186 14.00 -19.09 -2.17
CA PRO A 186 14.91 -18.33 -1.33
C PRO A 186 14.63 -16.82 -1.37
N GLU A 187 14.26 -16.27 -2.53
CA GLU A 187 13.93 -14.86 -2.71
C GLU A 187 12.69 -14.48 -1.91
N PHE A 188 11.65 -15.31 -1.94
CA PHE A 188 10.43 -15.07 -1.15
C PHE A 188 10.71 -15.17 0.35
N VAL A 189 11.47 -16.19 0.78
CA VAL A 189 11.89 -16.34 2.18
C VAL A 189 12.72 -15.15 2.62
N ALA A 190 13.66 -14.67 1.77
CA ALA A 190 14.47 -13.50 2.08
C ALA A 190 13.64 -12.22 2.24
N ALA A 191 12.57 -12.05 1.43
CA ALA A 191 11.67 -10.91 1.53
C ALA A 191 10.83 -10.90 2.84
N LEU A 192 10.67 -12.07 3.48
CA LEU A 192 9.93 -12.21 4.74
C LEU A 192 10.84 -12.22 5.99
N LYS A 193 12.17 -12.22 5.80
CA LYS A 193 13.10 -12.17 6.95
C LYS A 193 13.10 -10.80 7.60
N ASP A 194 13.24 -10.84 8.92
CA ASP A 194 13.40 -9.68 9.81
C ASP A 194 14.66 -8.85 9.52
#